data_9ad2955485ddc73e22ffc6a51185379f
#
_entry.id   9ad2955485ddc73e22ffc6a51185379f
#
_cell.length_a   1.000
_cell.length_b   1.000
_cell.length_c   1.000
_cell.angle_alpha   90.00
_cell.angle_beta   90.00
_cell.angle_gamma   90.00
#
_symmetry.space_group_name_H-M   'P 1'
#
loop_
_entity.id
_entity.type
_entity.pdbx_description
1 polymer ?
#
loop_
_entity_poly.entity_id
_entity_poly.type
_entity_poly.pdbx_seq_one_letter_code
_entity_poly.pdbx_strand_id
1 'polypeptide(L)'
;LFNEIYDTEHIPYLSEVPGVVAISRYTKEPVKISLGGEIKEIEMGDEPKYTAIYEVTGPEVMSSDAWGEAGEKGRWGPEVRPYTFNRRHVLRKIIE
;
A
#
# COMPACT_ATOMS: atom_id res chain seq x y z
N LEU A 1 -9.07 8.05 -11.50
CA LEU A 1 -10.04 7.28 -10.72
C LEU A 1 -9.37 6.46 -9.61
N PHE A 2 -8.30 5.72 -9.94
CA PHE A 2 -7.58 4.89 -8.96
C PHE A 2 -7.10 5.71 -7.74
N ASN A 3 -6.33 6.77 -7.98
CA ASN A 3 -5.78 7.58 -6.89
C ASN A 3 -6.86 8.33 -6.12
N GLU A 4 -7.85 8.87 -6.82
CA GLU A 4 -8.96 9.56 -6.19
C GLU A 4 -9.71 8.65 -5.22
N ILE A 5 -10.14 7.48 -5.68
CA ILE A 5 -10.88 6.54 -4.85
C ILE A 5 -10.02 6.00 -3.72
N TYR A 6 -8.75 5.72 -3.99
CA TYR A 6 -7.83 5.24 -2.97
C TYR A 6 -7.72 6.25 -1.82
N ASP A 7 -7.48 7.52 -2.14
CA ASP A 7 -7.24 8.56 -1.13
C ASP A 7 -8.52 9.03 -0.44
N THR A 8 -9.64 9.13 -1.17
CA THR A 8 -10.88 9.69 -0.63
C THR A 8 -11.81 8.66 0.00
N GLU A 9 -11.68 7.37 -0.35
CA GLU A 9 -12.57 6.33 0.15
C GLU A 9 -11.83 5.15 0.77
N HIS A 10 -10.94 4.51 0.04
CA HIS A 10 -10.30 3.26 0.48
C HIS A 10 -9.47 3.46 1.76
N ILE A 11 -8.57 4.44 1.76
CA ILE A 11 -7.75 4.74 2.94
C ILE A 11 -8.60 5.18 4.13
N PRO A 12 -9.55 6.13 3.99
CA PRO A 12 -10.40 6.49 5.12
C PRO A 12 -11.18 5.32 5.73
N TYR A 13 -11.72 4.42 4.90
CA TYR A 13 -12.42 3.25 5.42
C TYR A 13 -11.48 2.30 6.15
N LEU A 14 -10.30 2.01 5.58
CA LEU A 14 -9.33 1.13 6.21
C LEU A 14 -8.73 1.73 7.48
N SER A 15 -8.59 3.06 7.56
CA SER A 15 -8.07 3.71 8.75
C SER A 15 -8.98 3.59 9.97
N GLU A 16 -10.25 3.27 9.77
CA GLU A 16 -11.22 3.06 10.84
C GLU A 16 -11.16 1.64 11.42
N VAL A 17 -10.45 0.72 10.78
CA VAL A 17 -10.35 -0.67 11.23
C VAL A 17 -9.58 -0.73 12.55
N PRO A 18 -10.10 -1.44 13.59
CA PRO A 18 -9.37 -1.59 14.83
C PRO A 18 -7.98 -2.21 14.61
N GLY A 19 -6.96 -1.61 15.18
CA GLY A 19 -5.57 -2.05 15.05
C GLY A 19 -4.79 -1.39 13.94
N VAL A 20 -5.43 -0.62 13.06
CA VAL A 20 -4.73 0.19 12.05
C VAL A 20 -4.24 1.48 12.71
N VAL A 21 -2.93 1.70 12.71
CA VAL A 21 -2.28 2.84 13.36
C VAL A 21 -2.07 3.98 12.39
N ALA A 22 -1.56 3.68 11.20
CA ALA A 22 -1.27 4.69 10.19
C ALA A 22 -1.25 4.06 8.80
N ILE A 23 -1.55 4.87 7.79
CA ILE A 23 -1.50 4.46 6.38
C ILE A 23 -0.76 5.55 5.61
N SER A 24 0.24 5.15 4.81
CA SER A 24 1.00 6.05 3.97
C SER A 24 1.09 5.49 2.56
N ARG A 25 1.04 6.36 1.56
CA ARG A 25 1.13 5.96 0.15
C ARG A 25 2.38 6.51 -0.49
N TYR A 26 2.92 5.74 -1.41
CA TYR A 26 4.15 6.10 -2.12
C TYR A 26 4.01 5.78 -3.60
N THR A 27 4.65 6.59 -4.43
CA THR A 27 4.84 6.26 -5.83
C THR A 27 6.31 5.94 -6.08
N LYS A 28 6.56 5.03 -7.00
CA LYS A 28 7.91 4.61 -7.35
C LYS A 28 8.61 5.69 -8.17
N GLU A 29 9.86 5.99 -7.84
CA GLU A 29 10.66 6.99 -8.56
C GLU A 29 12.03 6.40 -8.91
N PRO A 30 12.63 6.83 -10.04
CA PRO A 30 13.99 6.45 -10.35
C PRO A 30 14.97 7.12 -9.40
N VAL A 31 16.08 6.46 -9.13
CA VAL A 31 17.08 6.98 -8.21
C VAL A 31 18.49 6.71 -8.73
N LYS A 32 19.40 7.64 -8.46
CA LYS A 32 20.84 7.47 -8.68
C LYS A 32 21.50 7.39 -7.32
N ILE A 33 22.36 6.38 -7.15
CA ILE A 33 23.04 6.12 -5.87
C ILE A 33 24.54 6.06 -6.10
N SER A 34 25.30 6.68 -5.21
CA SER A 34 26.75 6.54 -5.18
C SER A 34 27.11 5.25 -4.44
N LEU A 35 27.69 4.30 -5.15
CA LEU A 35 28.08 3.00 -4.60
C LEU A 35 29.53 2.72 -4.97
N GLY A 36 30.38 2.54 -3.96
CA GLY A 36 31.80 2.23 -4.18
C GLY A 36 32.56 3.30 -4.95
N GLY A 37 32.19 4.57 -4.77
CA GLY A 37 32.81 5.68 -5.48
C GLY A 37 32.25 5.96 -6.88
N GLU A 38 31.24 5.21 -7.30
CA GLU A 38 30.59 5.38 -8.59
C GLU A 38 29.10 5.71 -8.41
N ILE A 39 28.57 6.53 -9.32
CA ILE A 39 27.14 6.82 -9.34
C ILE A 39 26.48 5.82 -10.27
N LYS A 40 25.51 5.08 -9.71
CA LYS A 40 24.73 4.08 -10.45
C LYS A 40 23.28 4.50 -10.51
N GLU A 41 22.67 4.35 -11.67
CA GLU A 41 21.25 4.53 -11.86
C GLU A 41 20.53 3.23 -11.55
N ILE A 42 19.56 3.30 -10.63
CA ILE A 42 18.76 2.14 -10.26
C ILE A 42 17.51 2.13 -11.11
N GLU A 43 17.35 1.08 -11.89
CA GLU A 43 16.18 0.91 -12.73
C GLU A 43 14.95 0.60 -11.88
N MET A 44 13.79 1.06 -12.35
CA MET A 44 12.54 0.90 -11.60
C MET A 44 12.03 -0.53 -11.58
N GLY A 45 12.45 -1.38 -12.51
CA GLY A 45 12.05 -2.79 -12.54
C GLY A 45 10.55 -2.99 -12.74
N ASP A 46 10.08 -4.19 -12.39
CA ASP A 46 8.68 -4.60 -12.56
C ASP A 46 7.84 -4.47 -11.28
N GLU A 47 8.38 -3.83 -10.25
CA GLU A 47 7.63 -3.61 -9.01
C GLU A 47 6.41 -2.72 -9.26
N PRO A 48 5.34 -2.87 -8.48
CA PRO A 48 4.16 -2.02 -8.62
C PRO A 48 4.51 -0.55 -8.53
N LYS A 49 3.85 0.27 -9.35
CA LYS A 49 4.07 1.72 -9.38
C LYS A 49 3.70 2.38 -8.07
N TYR A 50 2.64 1.92 -7.42
CA TYR A 50 2.14 2.50 -6.18
C TYR A 50 2.32 1.53 -5.02
N THR A 51 2.69 2.07 -3.87
CA THR A 51 2.85 1.31 -2.62
C THR A 51 2.03 1.99 -1.53
N ALA A 52 1.32 1.20 -0.73
CA ALA A 52 0.70 1.67 0.50
C ALA A 52 1.31 0.91 1.66
N ILE A 53 1.72 1.64 2.71
CA ILE A 53 2.25 1.05 3.93
C ILE A 53 1.21 1.25 5.04
N TYR A 54 0.78 0.15 5.62
CA TYR A 54 -0.18 0.12 6.71
C TYR A 54 0.55 -0.27 7.99
N GLU A 55 0.56 0.62 8.98
CA GLU A 55 1.05 0.25 10.30
C GLU A 55 -0.10 -0.33 11.10
N VAL A 56 0.07 -1.54 11.59
CA VAL A 56 -0.96 -2.27 12.32
C VAL A 56 -0.39 -2.82 13.61
N THR A 57 -1.26 -3.07 14.58
CA THR A 57 -0.85 -3.60 15.89
C THR A 57 -0.42 -5.07 15.85
N GLY A 58 -0.83 -5.79 14.81
CA GLY A 58 -0.45 -7.19 14.63
C GLY A 58 -0.98 -7.74 13.31
N PRO A 59 -0.49 -8.90 12.85
CA PRO A 59 -0.91 -9.48 11.58
C PRO A 59 -2.38 -9.89 11.56
N GLU A 60 -2.98 -10.14 12.70
CA GLU A 60 -4.40 -10.51 12.81
C GLU A 60 -5.35 -9.41 12.32
N VAL A 61 -4.90 -8.15 12.30
CA VAL A 61 -5.70 -7.03 11.78
C VAL A 61 -6.05 -7.27 10.30
N MET A 62 -5.09 -7.77 9.52
CA MET A 62 -5.25 -7.95 8.08
C MET A 62 -6.22 -9.09 7.72
N SER A 63 -6.46 -10.00 8.64
CA SER A 63 -7.38 -11.12 8.43
C SER A 63 -8.69 -10.95 9.21
N SER A 64 -8.91 -9.79 9.82
CA SER A 64 -10.13 -9.52 10.56
C SER A 64 -11.32 -9.25 9.62
N ASP A 65 -12.53 -9.50 10.12
CA ASP A 65 -13.76 -9.19 9.38
C ASP A 65 -13.86 -7.69 9.11
N ALA A 66 -13.46 -6.86 10.08
CA ALA A 66 -13.48 -5.40 9.94
C ALA A 66 -12.59 -4.94 8.78
N TRP A 67 -11.41 -5.53 8.62
CA TRP A 67 -10.53 -5.22 7.48
C TRP A 67 -11.17 -5.61 6.16
N GLY A 68 -11.72 -6.83 6.07
CA GLY A 68 -12.38 -7.30 4.86
C GLY A 68 -13.56 -6.44 4.45
N GLU A 69 -14.40 -6.06 5.42
CA GLU A 69 -15.55 -5.18 5.15
C GLU A 69 -15.11 -3.79 4.72
N ALA A 70 -14.14 -3.19 5.42
CA ALA A 70 -13.65 -1.85 5.10
C ALA A 70 -13.03 -1.80 3.71
N GLY A 71 -12.29 -2.84 3.32
CA GLY A 71 -11.65 -2.91 2.01
C GLY A 71 -12.62 -2.94 0.84
N GLU A 72 -13.85 -3.37 1.06
CA GLU A 72 -14.85 -3.45 -0.01
C GLU A 72 -15.85 -2.27 0.02
N LYS A 73 -15.75 -1.37 1.00
CA LYS A 73 -16.65 -0.22 1.08
C LYS A 73 -16.42 0.78 -0.04
N GLY A 74 -17.50 1.47 -0.42
CA GLY A 74 -17.46 2.53 -1.42
C GLY A 74 -17.17 2.00 -2.82
N ARG A 75 -16.54 2.82 -3.62
CA ARG A 75 -16.29 2.53 -5.04
C ARG A 75 -15.07 1.64 -5.28
N TRP A 76 -14.25 1.35 -4.25
CA TRP A 76 -13.05 0.57 -4.43
C TRP A 76 -13.34 -0.84 -4.94
N GLY A 77 -14.23 -1.56 -4.27
CA GLY A 77 -14.58 -2.94 -4.63
C GLY A 77 -15.06 -3.09 -6.07
N PRO A 78 -16.17 -2.41 -6.44
CA PRO A 78 -16.75 -2.59 -7.77
C PRO A 78 -16.05 -1.83 -8.89
N GLU A 79 -15.45 -0.66 -8.62
CA GLU A 79 -14.96 0.23 -9.67
C GLU A 79 -13.46 0.24 -9.84
N VAL A 80 -12.69 -0.19 -8.86
CA VAL A 80 -11.22 -0.12 -8.91
C VAL A 80 -10.56 -1.48 -8.78
N ARG A 81 -10.86 -2.25 -7.73
CA ARG A 81 -10.19 -3.51 -7.45
C ARG A 81 -10.14 -4.48 -8.64
N PRO A 82 -11.21 -4.68 -9.41
CA PRO A 82 -11.18 -5.60 -10.55
C PRO A 82 -10.18 -5.21 -11.64
N TYR A 83 -9.77 -3.95 -11.69
CA TYR A 83 -8.84 -3.43 -12.70
C TYR A 83 -7.41 -3.31 -12.21
N THR A 84 -7.14 -3.69 -10.97
CA THR A 84 -5.78 -3.69 -10.44
C THR A 84 -5.02 -4.93 -10.89
N PHE A 85 -3.71 -4.78 -11.11
CA PHE A 85 -2.84 -5.87 -11.53
C PHE A 85 -1.46 -5.71 -10.91
N ASN A 86 -0.63 -6.74 -11.03
CA ASN A 86 0.74 -6.75 -10.46
C ASN A 86 0.73 -6.43 -8.97
N ARG A 87 -0.23 -6.99 -8.23
CA ARG A 87 -0.39 -6.74 -6.80
C ARG A 87 0.57 -7.61 -6.01
N ARG A 88 1.21 -7.01 -5.01
CA ARG A 88 2.11 -7.72 -4.09
C ARG A 88 1.80 -7.30 -2.67
N HIS A 89 1.78 -8.27 -1.77
CA HIS A 89 1.52 -8.03 -0.35
C HIS A 89 2.67 -8.62 0.48
N VAL A 90 3.25 -7.81 1.34
CA VAL A 90 4.36 -8.20 2.21
C VAL A 90 4.11 -7.66 3.61
N LEU A 91 4.34 -8.50 4.62
CA LEU A 91 4.30 -8.07 6.01
C LEU A 91 5.73 -7.93 6.53
N ARG A 92 6.01 -6.81 7.18
CA ARG A 92 7.33 -6.51 7.75
C ARG A 92 7.19 -6.09 9.20
N LYS A 93 8.18 -6.46 10.00
CA LYS A 93 8.27 -6.04 11.39
C LYS A 93 9.50 -5.15 11.55
N ILE A 94 9.37 -4.09 12.34
CA ILE A 94 10.50 -3.20 12.65
C ILE A 94 11.50 -3.98 13.49
N ILE A 95 12.76 -3.94 13.09
CA ILE A 95 13.87 -4.50 13.85
C ILE A 95 14.31 -3.44 14.86
N GLU A 96 14.30 -3.81 16.13
CA GLU A 96 14.71 -2.93 17.23
C GLU A 96 16.07 -3.35 17.79
#